data_20817d909ad30c05a398ce6eb55340c0
#
_entry.id   20817d909ad30c05a398ce6eb55340c0
#
_cell.length_a   1.000
_cell.length_b   1.000
_cell.length_c   1.000
_cell.angle_alpha   90.00
_cell.angle_beta   90.00
_cell.angle_gamma   90.00
#
_symmetry.space_group_name_H-M   'P 1'
#
loop_
_entity.id
_entity.type
_entity.pdbx_description
1 polymer ?
#
loop_
_entity_poly.entity_id
_entity_poly.type
_entity_poly.pdbx_seq_one_letter_code
_entity_poly.pdbx_strand_id
1 'polypeptide(L)'
;PNVSALDFIRRICMIYIIAVFLRFISAFLSAVYHVYSEREQFRDRPLKGLLQTAQVILFFIGGIVVISVLIDKSPMVLLTGLGASAAILMLVFKDSIMGFVSGIQLSANNMLKVGDWIAMPKYGADGTVIEVTLNTVKVRNWDNTITTIPPYLLVSDSFQNWRGMQESGGRRVKRSINIDMNLSL
;
A
#
# COMPACT_ATOMS: atom_id res chain seq x y z
N PRO A 1 -27.54 -40.32 -28.99
CA PRO A 1 -27.54 -39.73 -27.67
C PRO A 1 -26.59 -38.57 -27.73
N ASN A 2 -27.14 -37.35 -27.53
CA ASN A 2 -26.44 -36.08 -27.73
C ASN A 2 -25.29 -35.94 -26.72
N VAL A 3 -24.06 -36.15 -27.14
CA VAL A 3 -22.85 -35.99 -26.33
C VAL A 3 -22.84 -34.59 -25.68
N SER A 4 -23.35 -33.58 -26.40
CA SER A 4 -23.48 -32.20 -25.89
C SER A 4 -24.46 -32.07 -24.70
N ALA A 5 -25.53 -32.84 -24.66
CA ALA A 5 -26.47 -32.81 -23.53
C ALA A 5 -25.90 -33.46 -22.27
N LEU A 6 -25.13 -34.54 -22.42
CA LEU A 6 -24.45 -35.20 -21.31
C LEU A 6 -23.34 -34.33 -20.71
N ASP A 7 -22.57 -33.65 -21.56
CA ASP A 7 -21.54 -32.73 -21.10
C ASP A 7 -22.14 -31.52 -20.36
N PHE A 8 -23.27 -31.00 -20.82
CA PHE A 8 -23.98 -29.92 -20.15
C PHE A 8 -24.48 -30.35 -18.76
N ILE A 9 -25.11 -31.51 -18.67
CA ILE A 9 -25.60 -32.08 -17.39
C ILE A 9 -24.41 -32.28 -16.43
N ARG A 10 -23.31 -32.85 -16.92
CA ARG A 10 -22.10 -33.07 -16.13
C ARG A 10 -21.56 -31.75 -15.55
N ARG A 11 -21.53 -30.69 -16.35
CA ARG A 11 -21.06 -29.35 -15.89
C ARG A 11 -21.97 -28.78 -14.79
N ILE A 12 -23.29 -28.88 -14.96
CA ILE A 12 -24.26 -28.45 -13.94
C ILE A 12 -24.07 -29.23 -12.65
N CYS A 13 -23.93 -30.54 -12.72
CA CYS A 13 -23.67 -31.37 -11.53
C CYS A 13 -22.37 -30.99 -10.84
N MET A 14 -21.31 -30.75 -11.61
CA MET A 14 -20.02 -30.28 -11.02
C MET A 14 -20.17 -28.93 -10.31
N ILE A 15 -20.83 -27.95 -10.94
CA ILE A 15 -21.05 -26.62 -10.35
C ILE A 15 -21.88 -26.76 -9.06
N TYR A 16 -22.91 -27.61 -9.07
CA TYR A 16 -23.73 -27.87 -7.88
C TYR A 16 -22.89 -28.46 -6.74
N ILE A 17 -22.06 -29.47 -7.03
CA ILE A 17 -21.16 -30.09 -6.05
C ILE A 17 -20.18 -29.05 -5.47
N ILE A 18 -19.58 -28.21 -6.32
CA ILE A 18 -18.68 -27.14 -5.90
C ILE A 18 -19.41 -26.15 -4.98
N ALA A 19 -20.63 -25.74 -5.35
CA ALA A 19 -21.42 -24.80 -4.56
C ALA A 19 -21.78 -25.36 -3.18
N VAL A 20 -22.19 -26.65 -3.12
CA VAL A 20 -22.48 -27.35 -1.85
C VAL A 20 -21.20 -27.45 -0.99
N PHE A 21 -20.08 -27.79 -1.60
CA PHE A 21 -18.80 -27.90 -0.90
C PHE A 21 -18.32 -26.56 -0.32
N LEU A 22 -18.45 -25.48 -1.09
CA LEU A 22 -18.14 -24.13 -0.61
C LEU A 22 -19.04 -23.72 0.57
N ARG A 23 -20.33 -24.01 0.47
CA ARG A 23 -21.28 -23.79 1.57
C ARG A 23 -20.91 -24.58 2.81
N PHE A 24 -20.53 -25.85 2.64
CA PHE A 24 -20.10 -26.70 3.75
C PHE A 24 -18.86 -26.13 4.45
N ILE A 25 -17.82 -25.76 3.69
CA ILE A 25 -16.62 -25.14 4.28
C ILE A 25 -16.96 -23.82 4.98
N SER A 26 -17.78 -22.96 4.37
CA SER A 26 -18.19 -21.69 4.98
C SER A 26 -18.96 -21.91 6.28
N ALA A 27 -19.88 -22.89 6.31
CA ALA A 27 -20.61 -23.27 7.53
C ALA A 27 -19.68 -23.83 8.60
N PHE A 28 -18.72 -24.67 8.21
CA PHE A 28 -17.71 -25.20 9.13
C PHE A 28 -16.86 -24.09 9.75
N LEU A 29 -16.36 -23.13 8.95
CA LEU A 29 -15.63 -21.97 9.44
C LEU A 29 -16.46 -21.15 10.43
N SER A 30 -17.75 -20.96 10.14
CA SER A 30 -18.68 -20.26 11.02
C SER A 30 -18.89 -21.03 12.34
N ALA A 31 -19.04 -22.34 12.28
CA ALA A 31 -19.17 -23.18 13.48
C ALA A 31 -17.91 -23.12 14.36
N VAL A 32 -16.73 -23.21 13.76
CA VAL A 32 -15.45 -23.05 14.46
C VAL A 32 -15.38 -21.67 15.13
N TYR A 33 -15.75 -20.61 14.41
CA TYR A 33 -15.80 -19.27 14.98
C TYR A 33 -16.72 -19.20 16.19
N HIS A 34 -17.94 -19.75 16.14
CA HIS A 34 -18.87 -19.74 17.27
C HIS A 34 -18.29 -20.41 18.50
N VAL A 35 -17.65 -21.58 18.34
CA VAL A 35 -17.01 -22.31 19.44
C VAL A 35 -15.88 -21.50 20.08
N TYR A 36 -15.08 -20.80 19.26
CA TYR A 36 -13.99 -19.98 19.77
C TYR A 36 -14.46 -18.66 20.37
N SER A 37 -15.50 -18.03 19.82
CA SER A 37 -16.02 -16.74 20.31
C SER A 37 -16.73 -16.82 21.67
N GLU A 38 -17.19 -18.01 22.08
CA GLU A 38 -17.81 -18.25 23.39
C GLU A 38 -16.77 -18.37 24.52
N ARG A 39 -15.50 -18.52 24.20
CA ARG A 39 -14.44 -18.56 25.22
C ARG A 39 -14.07 -17.14 25.67
N GLU A 40 -14.09 -16.87 26.97
CA GLU A 40 -13.77 -15.55 27.56
C GLU A 40 -12.42 -14.95 27.09
N GLN A 41 -11.42 -15.82 26.83
CA GLN A 41 -10.09 -15.38 26.38
C GLN A 41 -10.06 -14.72 25.00
N PHE A 42 -11.10 -14.89 24.16
CA PHE A 42 -11.14 -14.41 22.78
C PHE A 42 -12.26 -13.40 22.54
N ARG A 43 -13.03 -13.06 23.57
CA ARG A 43 -14.22 -12.18 23.49
C ARG A 43 -13.89 -10.77 22.97
N ASP A 44 -12.70 -10.25 23.28
CA ASP A 44 -12.26 -8.90 22.91
C ASP A 44 -11.46 -8.85 21.59
N ARG A 45 -11.31 -9.98 20.89
CA ARG A 45 -10.55 -10.02 19.64
C ARG A 45 -11.47 -9.90 18.42
N PRO A 46 -11.07 -9.17 17.37
CA PRO A 46 -11.90 -8.98 16.15
C PRO A 46 -11.87 -10.25 15.24
N LEU A 47 -12.16 -11.44 15.82
CA LEU A 47 -12.16 -12.72 15.09
C LEU A 47 -13.20 -12.76 13.97
N LYS A 48 -14.29 -11.99 14.10
CA LYS A 48 -15.34 -11.90 13.08
C LYS A 48 -14.80 -11.37 11.75
N GLY A 49 -13.90 -10.38 11.78
CA GLY A 49 -13.25 -9.85 10.57
C GLY A 49 -12.39 -10.90 9.87
N LEU A 50 -11.65 -11.72 10.64
CA LEU A 50 -10.84 -12.83 10.10
C LEU A 50 -11.73 -13.87 9.42
N LEU A 51 -12.84 -14.27 10.06
CA LEU A 51 -13.80 -15.19 9.46
C LEU A 51 -14.36 -14.66 8.15
N GLN A 52 -14.82 -13.40 8.13
CA GLN A 52 -15.35 -12.76 6.93
C GLN A 52 -14.31 -12.72 5.81
N THR A 53 -13.07 -12.36 6.10
CA THR A 53 -11.99 -12.37 5.12
C THR A 53 -11.73 -13.77 4.57
N ALA A 54 -11.67 -14.78 5.42
CA ALA A 54 -11.50 -16.18 5.00
C ALA A 54 -12.66 -16.64 4.09
N GLN A 55 -13.89 -16.29 4.42
CA GLN A 55 -15.06 -16.61 3.58
C GLN A 55 -15.01 -15.89 2.23
N VAL A 56 -14.61 -14.61 2.18
CA VAL A 56 -14.45 -13.87 0.91
C VAL A 56 -13.42 -14.54 0.02
N ILE A 57 -12.25 -14.91 0.57
CA ILE A 57 -11.22 -15.64 -0.18
C ILE A 57 -11.73 -16.99 -0.68
N LEU A 58 -12.44 -17.75 0.17
CA LEU A 58 -13.03 -19.04 -0.18
C LEU A 58 -14.00 -18.92 -1.37
N PHE A 59 -14.93 -17.95 -1.31
CA PHE A 59 -15.89 -17.73 -2.39
C PHE A 59 -15.24 -17.17 -3.65
N PHE A 60 -14.20 -16.35 -3.54
CA PHE A 60 -13.44 -15.87 -4.68
C PHE A 60 -12.75 -17.02 -5.43
N ILE A 61 -12.03 -17.90 -4.71
CA ILE A 61 -11.40 -19.09 -5.30
C ILE A 61 -12.48 -20.02 -5.88
N GLY A 62 -13.56 -20.24 -5.14
CA GLY A 62 -14.68 -21.05 -5.61
C GLY A 62 -15.30 -20.52 -6.90
N GLY A 63 -15.46 -19.20 -7.02
CA GLY A 63 -15.94 -18.54 -8.23
C GLY A 63 -15.02 -18.81 -9.43
N ILE A 64 -13.70 -18.75 -9.25
CA ILE A 64 -12.74 -19.09 -10.31
C ILE A 64 -12.90 -20.55 -10.76
N VAL A 65 -13.07 -21.47 -9.80
CA VAL A 65 -13.27 -22.89 -10.12
C VAL A 65 -14.59 -23.09 -10.89
N VAL A 66 -15.68 -22.44 -10.51
CA VAL A 66 -16.96 -22.48 -11.23
C VAL A 66 -16.79 -21.94 -12.66
N ILE A 67 -16.14 -20.79 -12.82
CA ILE A 67 -15.86 -20.21 -14.13
C ILE A 67 -15.02 -21.17 -14.98
N SER A 68 -14.02 -21.83 -14.39
CA SER A 68 -13.16 -22.78 -15.10
C SER A 68 -13.95 -23.96 -15.67
N VAL A 69 -14.94 -24.47 -14.91
CA VAL A 69 -15.84 -25.53 -15.37
C VAL A 69 -16.74 -25.05 -16.51
N LEU A 70 -17.24 -23.80 -16.45
CA LEU A 70 -18.08 -23.21 -17.49
C LEU A 70 -17.35 -23.05 -18.83
N ILE A 71 -16.10 -22.55 -18.80
CA ILE A 71 -15.30 -22.30 -20.01
C ILE A 71 -14.41 -23.48 -20.42
N ASP A 72 -14.48 -24.59 -19.71
CA ASP A 72 -13.70 -25.81 -20.00
C ASP A 72 -12.17 -25.54 -20.01
N LYS A 73 -11.72 -24.78 -19.05
CA LYS A 73 -10.29 -24.46 -18.85
C LYS A 73 -9.87 -24.83 -17.44
N SER A 74 -8.59 -25.13 -17.26
CA SER A 74 -8.10 -25.42 -15.91
C SER A 74 -8.14 -24.15 -15.02
N PRO A 75 -8.50 -24.27 -13.73
CA PRO A 75 -8.47 -23.12 -12.81
C PRO A 75 -7.09 -22.44 -12.74
N MET A 76 -6.01 -23.21 -12.93
CA MET A 76 -4.65 -22.69 -12.92
C MET A 76 -4.40 -21.71 -14.07
N VAL A 77 -4.93 -21.97 -15.27
CA VAL A 77 -4.82 -21.04 -16.41
C VAL A 77 -5.50 -19.71 -16.11
N LEU A 78 -6.69 -19.76 -15.47
CA LEU A 78 -7.38 -18.54 -15.07
C LEU A 78 -6.63 -17.77 -13.99
N LEU A 79 -6.15 -18.47 -12.97
CA LEU A 79 -5.35 -17.86 -11.89
C LEU A 79 -4.07 -17.25 -12.44
N THR A 80 -3.36 -17.92 -13.34
CA THR A 80 -2.16 -17.39 -13.97
C THR A 80 -2.47 -16.14 -14.81
N GLY A 81 -3.54 -16.16 -15.59
CA GLY A 81 -3.97 -15.01 -16.38
C GLY A 81 -4.37 -13.81 -15.51
N LEU A 82 -5.15 -14.04 -14.46
CA LEU A 82 -5.51 -13.01 -13.49
C LEU A 82 -4.29 -12.47 -12.75
N GLY A 83 -3.38 -13.35 -12.32
CA GLY A 83 -2.14 -12.96 -11.65
C GLY A 83 -1.22 -12.11 -12.54
N ALA A 84 -1.04 -12.51 -13.80
CA ALA A 84 -0.27 -11.72 -14.77
C ALA A 84 -0.90 -10.35 -15.00
N SER A 85 -2.22 -10.28 -15.17
CA SER A 85 -2.94 -9.01 -15.34
C SER A 85 -2.81 -8.12 -14.09
N ALA A 86 -2.94 -8.70 -12.90
CA ALA A 86 -2.78 -7.98 -11.65
C ALA A 86 -1.34 -7.44 -11.47
N ALA A 87 -0.32 -8.22 -11.86
CA ALA A 87 1.08 -7.78 -11.82
C ALA A 87 1.33 -6.58 -12.76
N ILE A 88 0.77 -6.60 -13.97
CA ILE A 88 0.86 -5.48 -14.91
C ILE A 88 0.17 -4.24 -14.34
N LEU A 89 -1.05 -4.39 -13.80
CA LEU A 89 -1.78 -3.28 -13.18
C LEU A 89 -1.00 -2.71 -12.00
N MET A 90 -0.45 -3.58 -11.13
CA MET A 90 0.38 -3.14 -10.01
C MET A 90 1.61 -2.36 -10.47
N LEU A 91 2.25 -2.77 -11.57
CA LEU A 91 3.40 -2.07 -12.15
C LEU A 91 2.99 -0.68 -12.68
N VAL A 92 1.85 -0.59 -13.35
CA VAL A 92 1.32 0.70 -13.87
C VAL A 92 0.97 1.66 -12.75
N PHE A 93 0.38 1.19 -11.67
CA PHE A 93 -0.05 2.01 -10.54
C PHE A 93 0.99 2.15 -9.42
N LYS A 94 2.16 1.51 -9.55
CA LYS A 94 3.20 1.48 -8.51
C LYS A 94 3.52 2.87 -7.96
N ASP A 95 3.82 3.82 -8.84
CA ASP A 95 4.25 5.17 -8.41
C ASP A 95 3.10 5.95 -7.77
N SER A 96 1.87 5.76 -8.24
CA SER A 96 0.69 6.36 -7.63
C SER A 96 0.43 5.83 -6.23
N ILE A 97 0.55 4.50 -6.04
CA ILE A 97 0.40 3.85 -4.73
C ILE A 97 1.51 4.32 -3.78
N MET A 98 2.76 4.34 -4.24
CA MET A 98 3.90 4.82 -3.44
C MET A 98 3.73 6.28 -3.04
N GLY A 99 3.29 7.15 -3.94
CA GLY A 99 3.01 8.55 -3.65
C GLY A 99 1.91 8.70 -2.59
N PHE A 100 0.82 7.98 -2.74
CA PHE A 100 -0.30 8.00 -1.80
C PHE A 100 0.10 7.52 -0.40
N VAL A 101 0.76 6.36 -0.30
CA VAL A 101 1.20 5.79 0.99
C VAL A 101 2.21 6.73 1.67
N SER A 102 3.17 7.27 0.91
CA SER A 102 4.17 8.20 1.43
C SER A 102 3.55 9.52 1.89
N GLY A 103 2.55 10.05 1.16
CA GLY A 103 1.81 11.24 1.56
C GLY A 103 1.11 11.05 2.92
N ILE A 104 0.48 9.88 3.11
CA ILE A 104 -0.12 9.52 4.41
C ILE A 104 0.95 9.42 5.50
N GLN A 105 2.09 8.77 5.23
CA GLN A 105 3.18 8.63 6.20
C GLN A 105 3.76 9.98 6.63
N LEU A 106 4.01 10.90 5.68
CA LEU A 106 4.49 12.24 5.98
C LEU A 106 3.53 13.00 6.91
N SER A 107 2.23 12.89 6.63
CA SER A 107 1.18 13.55 7.42
C SER A 107 0.99 12.88 8.80
N ALA A 108 0.82 11.57 8.84
CA ALA A 108 0.55 10.82 10.08
C ALA A 108 1.70 10.91 11.08
N ASN A 109 2.95 10.88 10.60
CA ASN A 109 4.14 10.97 11.45
C ASN A 109 4.59 12.42 11.71
N ASN A 110 3.84 13.43 11.26
CA ASN A 110 4.22 14.85 11.38
C ASN A 110 5.64 15.15 10.87
N MET A 111 6.11 14.41 9.87
CA MET A 111 7.47 14.56 9.34
C MET A 111 7.65 15.89 8.61
N LEU A 112 6.56 16.39 7.99
CA LEU A 112 6.57 17.60 7.18
C LEU A 112 5.26 18.36 7.32
N LYS A 113 5.34 19.69 7.44
CA LYS A 113 4.21 20.62 7.44
C LYS A 113 4.44 21.77 6.50
N VAL A 114 3.35 22.39 6.03
CA VAL A 114 3.43 23.66 5.33
C VAL A 114 4.04 24.71 6.27
N GLY A 115 5.03 25.44 5.77
CA GLY A 115 5.81 26.41 6.55
C GLY A 115 7.15 25.89 7.07
N ASP A 116 7.40 24.58 7.02
CA ASP A 116 8.69 24.02 7.41
C ASP A 116 9.80 24.45 6.43
N TRP A 117 10.95 24.76 6.97
CA TRP A 117 12.16 24.88 6.16
C TRP A 117 12.84 23.52 6.07
N ILE A 118 13.01 23.05 4.84
CA ILE A 118 13.69 21.78 4.55
C ILE A 118 14.86 21.98 3.59
N ALA A 119 15.88 21.14 3.75
CA ALA A 119 16.97 21.06 2.80
C ALA A 119 17.13 19.62 2.28
N MET A 120 17.12 19.50 0.96
CA MET A 120 17.29 18.25 0.22
C MET A 120 18.18 18.52 -1.01
N PRO A 121 19.50 18.66 -0.81
CA PRO A 121 20.44 19.12 -1.85
C PRO A 121 20.43 18.23 -3.09
N LYS A 122 20.23 16.92 -2.91
CA LYS A 122 20.15 15.94 -4.00
C LYS A 122 19.09 16.30 -5.06
N TYR A 123 18.03 16.98 -4.64
CA TYR A 123 16.90 17.36 -5.50
C TYR A 123 16.80 18.87 -5.71
N GLY A 124 17.83 19.63 -5.34
CA GLY A 124 17.84 21.06 -5.49
C GLY A 124 16.76 21.78 -4.68
N ALA A 125 16.38 21.22 -3.55
CA ALA A 125 15.44 21.84 -2.64
C ALA A 125 16.16 22.34 -1.39
N ASP A 126 16.09 23.65 -1.14
CA ASP A 126 16.51 24.30 0.09
C ASP A 126 15.62 25.54 0.29
N GLY A 127 14.58 25.38 1.09
CA GLY A 127 13.61 26.45 1.28
C GLY A 127 12.38 26.04 2.08
N THR A 128 11.34 26.83 1.96
CA THR A 128 10.10 26.67 2.73
C THR A 128 9.08 25.84 1.98
N VAL A 129 8.49 24.87 2.64
CA VAL A 129 7.37 24.06 2.13
C VAL A 129 6.14 24.95 2.02
N ILE A 130 5.61 25.10 0.81
CA ILE A 130 4.43 25.93 0.53
C ILE A 130 3.16 25.11 0.36
N GLU A 131 3.29 23.84 -0.05
CA GLU A 131 2.15 22.96 -0.29
C GLU A 131 2.55 21.51 -0.07
N VAL A 132 1.68 20.75 0.59
CA VAL A 132 1.80 19.31 0.77
C VAL A 132 0.50 18.67 0.32
N THR A 133 0.57 17.88 -0.77
CA THR A 133 -0.55 17.07 -1.26
C THR A 133 -0.19 15.59 -1.19
N LEU A 134 -1.13 14.71 -1.51
CA LEU A 134 -0.89 13.25 -1.51
C LEU A 134 0.21 12.82 -2.49
N ASN A 135 0.36 13.54 -3.60
CA ASN A 135 1.28 13.16 -4.68
C ASN A 135 2.43 14.15 -4.90
N THR A 136 2.42 15.28 -4.19
CA THR A 136 3.34 16.38 -4.49
C THR A 136 3.61 17.22 -3.25
N VAL A 137 4.89 17.53 -3.02
CA VAL A 137 5.34 18.54 -2.08
C VAL A 137 6.04 19.65 -2.84
N LYS A 138 5.61 20.91 -2.65
CA LYS A 138 6.23 22.08 -3.27
C LYS A 138 7.05 22.83 -2.23
N VAL A 139 8.32 23.09 -2.58
CA VAL A 139 9.28 23.84 -1.78
C VAL A 139 9.65 25.10 -2.54
N ARG A 140 9.50 26.24 -1.89
CA ARG A 140 10.00 27.53 -2.40
C ARG A 140 11.42 27.72 -1.90
N ASN A 141 12.37 27.68 -2.81
CA ASN A 141 13.77 27.91 -2.55
C ASN A 141 14.06 29.38 -2.25
N TRP A 142 15.26 29.66 -1.77
CA TRP A 142 15.74 31.01 -1.44
C TRP A 142 15.83 31.97 -2.62
N ASP A 143 15.98 31.43 -3.84
CA ASP A 143 15.98 32.17 -5.10
C ASP A 143 14.56 32.36 -5.69
N ASN A 144 13.51 32.05 -4.91
CA ASN A 144 12.10 32.06 -5.31
C ASN A 144 11.73 31.02 -6.37
N THR A 145 12.61 30.09 -6.73
CA THR A 145 12.22 28.94 -7.56
C THR A 145 11.36 27.96 -6.76
N ILE A 146 10.49 27.22 -7.43
CA ILE A 146 9.67 26.20 -6.81
C ILE A 146 10.18 24.83 -7.24
N THR A 147 10.69 24.07 -6.28
CA THR A 147 11.04 22.66 -6.47
C THR A 147 9.86 21.79 -6.08
N THR A 148 9.44 20.90 -6.99
CA THR A 148 8.36 19.95 -6.78
C THR A 148 8.94 18.57 -6.53
N ILE A 149 8.64 17.99 -5.37
CA ILE A 149 9.20 16.70 -4.92
C ILE A 149 8.05 15.72 -4.71
N PRO A 150 8.10 14.53 -5.30
CA PRO A 150 7.18 13.44 -4.96
C PRO A 150 7.33 13.01 -3.49
N PRO A 151 6.23 12.81 -2.74
CA PRO A 151 6.29 12.44 -1.31
C PRO A 151 7.13 11.20 -1.01
N TYR A 152 7.17 10.22 -1.92
CA TYR A 152 7.93 9.00 -1.69
C TYR A 152 9.44 9.25 -1.56
N LEU A 153 9.98 10.28 -2.20
CA LEU A 153 11.40 10.65 -2.07
C LEU A 153 11.73 11.21 -0.69
N LEU A 154 10.77 11.91 -0.07
CA LEU A 154 10.92 12.43 1.31
C LEU A 154 10.83 11.33 2.37
N VAL A 155 10.24 10.17 2.01
CA VAL A 155 10.17 9.00 2.91
C VAL A 155 11.34 8.04 2.66
N SER A 156 11.79 7.89 1.40
CA SER A 156 12.85 6.95 1.02
C SER A 156 14.25 7.51 1.19
N ASP A 157 14.41 8.81 1.02
CA ASP A 157 15.69 9.50 1.15
C ASP A 157 15.72 10.35 2.44
N SER A 158 16.92 10.67 2.89
CA SER A 158 17.10 11.59 4.02
C SER A 158 16.96 13.05 3.60
N PHE A 159 16.23 13.82 4.38
CA PHE A 159 16.16 15.27 4.26
C PHE A 159 16.38 15.94 5.62
N GLN A 160 16.80 17.18 5.62
CA GLN A 160 16.94 17.97 6.83
C GLN A 160 15.68 18.82 7.02
N ASN A 161 15.02 18.69 8.16
CA ASN A 161 13.93 19.57 8.57
C ASN A 161 14.43 20.51 9.67
N TRP A 162 14.40 21.79 9.40
CA TRP A 162 14.92 22.82 10.29
C TRP A 162 13.88 23.30 11.33
N ARG A 163 12.70 22.69 11.38
CA ARG A 163 11.65 23.02 12.37
C ARG A 163 12.19 22.94 13.80
N GLY A 164 12.92 21.89 14.15
CA GLY A 164 13.50 21.72 15.48
C GLY A 164 14.45 22.84 15.87
N MET A 165 15.19 23.42 14.90
CA MET A 165 16.03 24.60 15.15
C MET A 165 15.18 25.86 15.43
N GLN A 166 14.08 26.04 14.69
CA GLN A 166 13.16 27.17 14.88
C GLN A 166 12.46 27.10 16.24
N GLU A 167 12.03 25.90 16.64
CA GLU A 167 11.34 25.67 17.92
C GLU A 167 12.28 25.75 19.14
N SER A 168 13.57 25.43 18.99
CA SER A 168 14.55 25.44 20.09
C SER A 168 15.05 26.84 20.48
N GLY A 169 14.67 27.90 19.73
CA GLY A 169 15.13 29.27 19.98
C GLY A 169 16.63 29.52 19.74
N GLY A 170 17.35 28.48 19.28
CA GLY A 170 18.77 28.54 18.97
C GLY A 170 19.04 28.44 17.47
N ARG A 171 20.00 29.20 16.96
CA ARG A 171 20.45 29.15 15.57
C ARG A 171 21.89 28.66 15.47
N ARG A 172 22.13 27.63 14.65
CA ARG A 172 23.48 27.19 14.33
C ARG A 172 24.19 28.27 13.49
N VAL A 173 25.29 28.78 13.99
CA VAL A 173 26.18 29.66 13.23
C VAL A 173 27.46 28.89 12.93
N LYS A 174 27.79 28.75 11.64
CA LYS A 174 29.07 28.18 11.17
C LYS A 174 29.81 29.26 10.42
N ARG A 175 30.97 29.62 10.93
CA ARG A 175 31.92 30.57 10.29
C ARG A 175 33.26 29.87 10.15
N SER A 176 33.91 30.04 9.00
CA SER A 176 35.28 29.63 8.77
C SER A 176 36.13 30.91 8.53
N ILE A 177 37.26 30.97 9.16
CA ILE A 177 38.26 32.01 8.93
C ILE A 177 39.47 31.29 8.34
N ASN A 178 39.82 31.66 7.12
CA ASN A 178 41.02 31.14 6.47
C ASN A 178 42.22 31.92 7.02
N ILE A 179 43.11 31.20 7.70
CA ILE A 179 44.37 31.79 8.23
C ILE A 179 45.46 31.33 7.26
N ASP A 180 46.17 32.29 6.68
CA ASP A 180 47.37 32.01 5.90
C ASP A 180 48.52 31.64 6.86
N MET A 181 48.95 30.37 6.78
CA MET A 181 50.04 29.86 7.62
C MET A 181 51.42 30.16 7.06
N ASN A 182 51.55 30.82 5.92
CA ASN A 182 52.82 31.19 5.29
C ASN A 182 53.31 32.58 5.69
N LEU A 183 52.61 33.30 6.55
CA LEU A 183 53.17 34.50 7.19
C LEU A 183 54.19 34.07 8.24
N SER A 184 55.41 33.70 7.78
CA SER A 184 56.58 33.66 8.66
C SER A 184 56.96 35.09 9.04
N LEU A 185 56.87 35.38 10.34
CA LEU A 185 57.44 36.55 10.96
C LEU A 185 58.96 36.63 10.72
#